data_d085ba6438b8a055de90b02b39f7bdd1
#
_entry.id   d085ba6438b8a055de90b02b39f7bdd1
#
_cell.length_a   1.000
_cell.length_b   1.000
_cell.length_c   1.000
_cell.angle_alpha   90.00
_cell.angle_beta   90.00
_cell.angle_gamma   90.00
#
_symmetry.space_group_name_H-M   'P 1'
#
loop_
_entity.id
_entity.type
_entity.pdbx_description
1 polymer ?
#
loop_
_entity_poly.entity_id
_entity_poly.type
_entity_poly.pdbx_seq_one_letter_code
_entity_poly.pdbx_strand_id
1 'polypeptide(L)'
;DEPTNHLDITTVEWLEDYLKNYPKAVVIVSHDRMFLDNIVNKVYEIEYGMLAKYKGNYSSFEKQKKANYEKQLKDYEYQQKEIKRLKSIADRFRYKPSKASMAMSKLRKIEQMDIIDKPQKFDSKTFKTELKIEKSSDIVLSVKDLEFGFDGNCLGKTNFELHKGQKLAIIGANGKGKSTLLKTIMELIPKISGSFKYGYNVKKEYFDQQLEFINEENTVYEEYEQSFPDCNTLQIRKILGTFQFTNDDIYKQIKQLSGGEKVRLRLCKIFKHNPNLLILDEPTNHLDIIGKESLENILTLYEGAILFVSHDRYFVNKIADSLLIFEDDNIKFFNGNYKDYMDYKNNEIKTEVKVKTNVKTKGDVTRNIKAINRKLEKEIENLEKSISIVNNKMLQEEFYSDYKKMNELQKELENLNASLEEKYLEWEEINS
;
A
#
# COMPACT_ATOMS: atom_id res chain seq x y z
N ASP A 1 -11.09 -13.28 -13.65
CA ASP A 1 -11.41 -11.87 -13.43
C ASP A 1 -11.80 -11.66 -11.98
N GLU A 2 -11.14 -10.73 -11.31
CA GLU A 2 -11.36 -10.36 -9.90
C GLU A 2 -11.55 -11.57 -8.95
N PRO A 3 -10.62 -12.53 -8.91
CA PRO A 3 -10.81 -13.75 -8.14
C PRO A 3 -10.76 -13.55 -6.63
N THR A 4 -10.31 -12.40 -6.16
CA THR A 4 -10.20 -12.06 -4.73
C THR A 4 -11.43 -11.35 -4.17
N ASN A 5 -12.37 -10.92 -5.03
CA ASN A 5 -13.56 -10.22 -4.58
C ASN A 5 -14.41 -11.11 -3.66
N HIS A 6 -14.84 -10.55 -2.53
CA HIS A 6 -15.66 -11.19 -1.51
C HIS A 6 -15.02 -12.39 -0.79
N LEU A 7 -13.75 -12.71 -1.09
CA LEU A 7 -13.01 -13.72 -0.35
C LEU A 7 -12.40 -13.13 0.92
N ASP A 8 -12.40 -13.94 1.96
CA ASP A 8 -11.64 -13.58 3.17
C ASP A 8 -10.14 -13.85 2.99
N ILE A 9 -9.35 -13.30 3.89
CA ILE A 9 -7.89 -13.36 3.84
C ILE A 9 -7.38 -14.80 3.73
N THR A 10 -7.96 -15.73 4.49
CA THR A 10 -7.54 -17.14 4.50
C THR A 10 -7.80 -17.85 3.19
N THR A 11 -8.94 -17.57 2.57
CA THR A 11 -9.30 -18.12 1.25
C THR A 11 -8.41 -17.52 0.14
N VAL A 12 -8.06 -16.24 0.24
CA VAL A 12 -7.12 -15.60 -0.70
C VAL A 12 -5.72 -16.21 -0.56
N GLU A 13 -5.21 -16.45 0.65
CA GLU A 13 -3.93 -17.12 0.90
C GLU A 13 -3.90 -18.53 0.30
N TRP A 14 -4.97 -19.31 0.50
CA TRP A 14 -5.10 -20.62 -0.12
C TRP A 14 -5.06 -20.54 -1.66
N LEU A 15 -5.77 -19.56 -2.24
CA LEU A 15 -5.79 -19.37 -3.70
C LEU A 15 -4.41 -18.96 -4.22
N GLU A 16 -3.67 -18.13 -3.50
CA GLU A 16 -2.28 -17.78 -3.83
C GLU A 16 -1.39 -19.01 -3.90
N ASP A 17 -1.43 -19.85 -2.88
CA ASP A 17 -0.61 -21.07 -2.82
C ASP A 17 -0.99 -22.08 -3.92
N TYR A 18 -2.28 -22.20 -4.23
CA TYR A 18 -2.74 -23.01 -5.37
C TYR A 18 -2.19 -22.48 -6.70
N LEU A 19 -2.30 -21.17 -6.95
CA LEU A 19 -1.87 -20.57 -8.22
C LEU A 19 -0.35 -20.53 -8.38
N LYS A 20 0.43 -20.37 -7.30
CA LYS A 20 1.89 -20.48 -7.35
C LYS A 20 2.36 -21.85 -7.86
N ASN A 21 1.65 -22.90 -7.48
CA ASN A 21 1.97 -24.27 -7.86
C ASN A 21 1.28 -24.73 -9.16
N TYR A 22 0.48 -23.87 -9.81
CA TYR A 22 -0.25 -24.22 -11.01
C TYR A 22 0.69 -24.29 -12.23
N PRO A 23 0.76 -25.46 -12.94
CA PRO A 23 1.80 -25.73 -13.94
C PRO A 23 1.56 -25.04 -15.29
N LYS A 24 0.41 -24.40 -15.49
CA LYS A 24 0.06 -23.75 -16.76
C LYS A 24 0.06 -22.24 -16.62
N ALA A 25 -0.02 -21.54 -17.76
CA ALA A 25 -0.13 -20.07 -17.76
C ALA A 25 -1.48 -19.63 -17.18
N VAL A 26 -1.44 -18.57 -16.37
CA VAL A 26 -2.62 -17.94 -15.77
C VAL A 26 -2.62 -16.46 -16.17
N VAL A 27 -3.78 -15.96 -16.57
CA VAL A 27 -4.03 -14.53 -16.80
C VAL A 27 -5.03 -14.07 -15.75
N ILE A 28 -4.68 -13.02 -15.01
CA ILE A 28 -5.46 -12.53 -13.88
C ILE A 28 -5.74 -11.05 -14.10
N VAL A 29 -6.99 -10.65 -13.88
CA VAL A 29 -7.39 -9.25 -13.69
C VAL A 29 -7.76 -9.11 -12.22
N SER A 30 -7.12 -8.19 -11.50
CA SER A 30 -7.41 -7.95 -10.09
C SER A 30 -6.99 -6.55 -9.64
N HIS A 31 -7.71 -6.03 -8.64
CA HIS A 31 -7.40 -4.81 -7.91
C HIS A 31 -6.73 -5.09 -6.54
N ASP A 32 -6.45 -6.36 -6.23
CA ASP A 32 -5.69 -6.75 -5.04
C ASP A 32 -4.19 -6.71 -5.34
N ARG A 33 -3.53 -5.65 -4.89
CA ARG A 33 -2.10 -5.41 -5.13
C ARG A 33 -1.20 -6.47 -4.49
N MET A 34 -1.55 -6.95 -3.29
CA MET A 34 -0.76 -7.96 -2.59
C MET A 34 -0.88 -9.33 -3.26
N PHE A 35 -2.08 -9.69 -3.71
CA PHE A 35 -2.32 -10.88 -4.50
C PHE A 35 -1.53 -10.88 -5.81
N LEU A 36 -1.58 -9.77 -6.56
CA LEU A 36 -0.77 -9.60 -7.77
C LEU A 36 0.73 -9.68 -7.48
N ASP A 37 1.18 -9.07 -6.39
CA ASP A 37 2.60 -9.05 -6.01
C ASP A 37 3.14 -10.46 -5.71
N ASN A 38 2.31 -11.30 -5.10
CA ASN A 38 2.68 -12.66 -4.70
C ASN A 38 2.67 -13.69 -5.84
N ILE A 39 1.90 -13.45 -6.92
CA ILE A 39 1.66 -14.48 -7.95
C ILE A 39 2.25 -14.10 -9.31
N VAL A 40 2.13 -12.81 -9.73
CA VAL A 40 2.43 -12.45 -11.11
C VAL A 40 3.93 -12.19 -11.33
N ASN A 41 4.42 -12.59 -12.50
CA ASN A 41 5.78 -12.32 -12.95
C ASN A 41 5.86 -11.38 -14.16
N LYS A 42 4.70 -10.95 -14.68
CA LYS A 42 4.55 -9.97 -15.74
C LYS A 42 3.25 -9.21 -15.53
N VAL A 43 3.26 -7.91 -15.76
CA VAL A 43 2.08 -7.05 -15.69
C VAL A 43 1.81 -6.46 -17.08
N TYR A 44 0.56 -6.52 -17.50
CA TYR A 44 0.06 -5.82 -18.67
C TYR A 44 -0.90 -4.73 -18.21
N GLU A 45 -0.55 -3.50 -18.51
CA GLU A 45 -1.38 -2.33 -18.19
C GLU A 45 -2.13 -1.89 -19.44
N ILE A 46 -3.42 -1.71 -19.32
CA ILE A 46 -4.29 -1.14 -20.36
C ILE A 46 -4.69 0.26 -19.90
N GLU A 47 -4.16 1.28 -20.54
CA GLU A 47 -4.46 2.67 -20.19
C GLU A 47 -4.62 3.48 -21.50
N TYR A 48 -5.68 4.27 -21.61
CA TYR A 48 -6.00 5.09 -22.80
C TYR A 48 -5.98 4.32 -24.14
N GLY A 49 -6.43 3.06 -24.11
CA GLY A 49 -6.46 2.20 -25.31
C GLY A 49 -5.10 1.63 -25.73
N MET A 50 -4.05 1.88 -24.96
CA MET A 50 -2.72 1.34 -25.19
C MET A 50 -2.40 0.22 -24.20
N LEU A 51 -1.67 -0.80 -24.69
CA LEU A 51 -1.20 -1.93 -23.89
C LEU A 51 0.29 -1.76 -23.62
N ALA A 52 0.65 -1.58 -22.37
CA ALA A 52 2.05 -1.56 -21.92
C ALA A 52 2.39 -2.86 -21.17
N LYS A 53 3.61 -3.38 -21.38
CA LYS A 53 4.09 -4.61 -20.75
C LYS A 53 5.27 -4.30 -19.83
N TYR A 54 5.17 -4.81 -18.60
CA TYR A 54 6.20 -4.69 -17.58
C TYR A 54 6.66 -6.07 -17.12
N LYS A 55 7.95 -6.20 -16.80
CA LYS A 55 8.52 -7.43 -16.22
C LYS A 55 8.54 -7.31 -14.69
N GLY A 56 8.24 -8.42 -14.03
CA GLY A 56 8.21 -8.50 -12.58
C GLY A 56 6.79 -8.49 -12.01
N ASN A 57 6.70 -8.40 -10.71
CA ASN A 57 5.46 -8.33 -9.95
C ASN A 57 4.87 -6.91 -9.94
N TYR A 58 3.76 -6.72 -9.21
CA TYR A 58 3.06 -5.43 -9.16
C TYR A 58 3.94 -4.31 -8.59
N SER A 59 4.68 -4.54 -7.52
CA SER A 59 5.61 -3.56 -6.94
C SER A 59 6.73 -3.14 -7.91
N SER A 60 7.22 -4.08 -8.73
CA SER A 60 8.19 -3.78 -9.78
C SER A 60 7.59 -2.95 -10.91
N PHE A 61 6.35 -3.26 -11.30
CA PHE A 61 5.58 -2.48 -12.26
C PHE A 61 5.41 -1.04 -11.80
N GLU A 62 4.96 -0.81 -10.57
CA GLU A 62 4.74 0.53 -10.01
C GLU A 62 6.03 1.38 -10.04
N LYS A 63 7.16 0.79 -9.64
CA LYS A 63 8.48 1.45 -9.72
C LYS A 63 8.87 1.80 -11.16
N GLN A 64 8.68 0.87 -12.11
CA GLN A 64 8.99 1.08 -13.52
C GLN A 64 8.07 2.17 -14.12
N LYS A 65 6.76 2.11 -13.84
CA LYS A 65 5.79 3.12 -14.30
C LYS A 65 6.17 4.51 -13.81
N LYS A 66 6.49 4.65 -12.52
CA LYS A 66 6.94 5.91 -11.92
C LYS A 66 8.23 6.44 -12.56
N ALA A 67 9.21 5.59 -12.74
CA ALA A 67 10.48 5.97 -13.40
C ALA A 67 10.28 6.42 -14.86
N ASN A 68 9.42 5.71 -15.60
CA ASN A 68 9.07 6.08 -16.98
C ASN A 68 8.36 7.43 -17.03
N TYR A 69 7.41 7.67 -16.13
CA TYR A 69 6.71 8.95 -16.01
C TYR A 69 7.67 10.11 -15.71
N GLU A 70 8.56 9.94 -14.72
CA GLU A 70 9.54 10.97 -14.36
C GLU A 70 10.50 11.25 -15.50
N LYS A 71 10.91 10.23 -16.25
CA LYS A 71 11.75 10.37 -17.43
C LYS A 71 11.01 11.16 -18.53
N GLN A 72 9.81 10.73 -18.89
CA GLN A 72 9.01 11.39 -19.92
C GLN A 72 8.71 12.86 -19.57
N LEU A 73 8.44 13.14 -18.29
CA LEU A 73 8.21 14.51 -17.81
C LEU A 73 9.47 15.38 -17.98
N LYS A 74 10.64 14.86 -17.63
CA LYS A 74 11.92 15.58 -17.85
C LYS A 74 12.20 15.82 -19.32
N ASP A 75 11.99 14.81 -20.16
CA ASP A 75 12.20 14.90 -21.61
C ASP A 75 11.23 15.94 -22.22
N TYR A 76 9.96 15.94 -21.79
CA TYR A 76 8.97 16.94 -22.20
C TYR A 76 9.39 18.35 -21.77
N GLU A 77 9.76 18.55 -20.50
CA GLU A 77 10.18 19.87 -20.00
C GLU A 77 11.43 20.40 -20.73
N TYR A 78 12.39 19.52 -20.99
CA TYR A 78 13.59 19.86 -21.76
C TYR A 78 13.21 20.27 -23.18
N GLN A 79 12.37 19.51 -23.87
CA GLN A 79 11.90 19.84 -25.22
C GLN A 79 11.12 21.16 -25.25
N GLN A 80 10.23 21.41 -24.28
CA GLN A 80 9.48 22.67 -24.19
C GLN A 80 10.40 23.89 -23.99
N LYS A 81 11.45 23.75 -23.16
CA LYS A 81 12.47 24.80 -23.00
C LYS A 81 13.21 25.06 -24.30
N GLU A 82 13.58 24.02 -25.02
CA GLU A 82 14.29 24.17 -26.31
C GLU A 82 13.38 24.78 -27.40
N ILE A 83 12.11 24.35 -27.48
CA ILE A 83 11.11 24.95 -28.38
C ILE A 83 10.94 26.44 -28.07
N LYS A 84 10.79 26.81 -26.79
CA LYS A 84 10.65 28.19 -26.35
C LYS A 84 11.90 29.02 -26.73
N ARG A 85 13.10 28.45 -26.53
CA ARG A 85 14.38 29.07 -26.92
C ARG A 85 14.46 29.31 -28.43
N LEU A 86 14.14 28.30 -29.24
CA LEU A 86 14.18 28.41 -30.72
C LEU A 86 13.13 29.39 -31.21
N LYS A 87 11.91 29.41 -30.65
CA LYS A 87 10.87 30.40 -30.99
C LYS A 87 11.35 31.82 -30.67
N SER A 88 11.92 32.05 -29.50
CA SER A 88 12.40 33.38 -29.11
C SER A 88 13.51 33.90 -30.02
N ILE A 89 14.40 33.01 -30.51
CA ILE A 89 15.44 33.37 -31.52
C ILE A 89 14.79 33.71 -32.87
N ALA A 90 13.83 32.88 -33.30
CA ALA A 90 13.12 33.12 -34.54
C ALA A 90 12.37 34.47 -34.53
N ASP A 91 11.63 34.76 -33.46
CA ASP A 91 10.87 36.01 -33.31
C ASP A 91 11.77 37.24 -33.28
N ARG A 92 12.92 37.16 -32.58
CA ARG A 92 13.91 38.28 -32.56
C ARG A 92 14.46 38.63 -33.91
N PHE A 93 14.63 37.64 -34.80
CA PHE A 93 15.28 37.84 -36.10
C PHE A 93 14.32 37.85 -37.28
N ARG A 94 13.03 37.52 -37.09
CA ARG A 94 12.00 37.43 -38.13
C ARG A 94 11.90 38.68 -39.02
N TYR A 95 12.04 39.87 -38.43
CA TYR A 95 11.88 41.14 -39.11
C TYR A 95 13.20 41.74 -39.61
N LYS A 96 14.32 41.04 -39.47
CA LYS A 96 15.64 41.53 -39.99
C LYS A 96 15.96 40.82 -41.30
N PRO A 97 15.96 41.54 -42.45
CA PRO A 97 16.13 40.90 -43.78
C PRO A 97 17.37 40.00 -43.88
N SER A 98 18.53 40.47 -43.32
CA SER A 98 19.80 39.72 -43.33
C SER A 98 19.80 38.45 -42.46
N LYS A 99 18.80 38.25 -41.58
CA LYS A 99 18.70 37.11 -40.65
C LYS A 99 17.39 36.31 -40.77
N ALA A 100 16.54 36.65 -41.75
CA ALA A 100 15.27 35.98 -42.00
C ALA A 100 15.45 34.47 -42.29
N SER A 101 16.47 34.11 -43.06
CA SER A 101 16.80 32.71 -43.35
C SER A 101 17.15 31.92 -42.08
N MET A 102 17.87 32.53 -41.16
CA MET A 102 18.20 31.92 -39.88
C MET A 102 16.95 31.70 -39.03
N ALA A 103 16.02 32.67 -38.97
CA ALA A 103 14.75 32.53 -38.28
C ALA A 103 13.91 31.37 -38.86
N MET A 104 13.79 31.29 -40.18
CA MET A 104 13.09 30.19 -40.85
C MET A 104 13.73 28.82 -40.57
N SER A 105 15.06 28.73 -40.56
CA SER A 105 15.77 27.49 -40.18
C SER A 105 15.42 27.03 -38.78
N LYS A 106 15.26 27.97 -37.80
CA LYS A 106 14.87 27.59 -36.42
C LYS A 106 13.41 27.10 -36.32
N LEU A 107 12.50 27.71 -37.09
CA LEU A 107 11.11 27.26 -37.18
C LEU A 107 11.01 25.87 -37.83
N ARG A 108 11.71 25.63 -38.94
CA ARG A 108 11.77 24.30 -39.58
C ARG A 108 12.31 23.23 -38.62
N LYS A 109 13.32 23.57 -37.79
CA LYS A 109 13.82 22.64 -36.78
C LYS A 109 12.76 22.28 -35.80
N ILE A 110 11.86 23.20 -35.38
CA ILE A 110 10.74 22.91 -34.46
C ILE A 110 9.72 22.00 -35.17
N GLU A 111 9.40 22.28 -36.45
CA GLU A 111 8.44 21.47 -37.22
C GLU A 111 8.93 20.03 -37.47
N GLN A 112 10.23 19.82 -37.49
CA GLN A 112 10.87 18.51 -37.69
C GLN A 112 11.10 17.75 -36.35
N MET A 113 10.79 18.36 -35.20
CA MET A 113 10.92 17.68 -33.92
C MET A 113 9.77 16.74 -33.70
N ASP A 114 10.06 15.50 -33.32
CA ASP A 114 9.06 14.60 -32.76
C ASP A 114 8.56 15.20 -31.44
N ILE A 115 7.32 15.65 -31.41
CA ILE A 115 6.74 16.30 -30.22
C ILE A 115 6.46 15.24 -29.18
N ILE A 116 7.08 15.42 -28.02
CA ILE A 116 6.82 14.59 -26.84
C ILE A 116 5.55 15.11 -26.19
N ASP A 117 4.53 14.26 -26.10
CA ASP A 117 3.32 14.59 -25.35
C ASP A 117 3.61 14.73 -23.87
N LYS A 118 2.93 15.69 -23.24
CA LYS A 118 2.99 15.83 -21.80
C LYS A 118 2.45 14.55 -21.17
N PRO A 119 3.23 13.86 -20.34
CA PRO A 119 2.70 12.67 -19.67
C PRO A 119 1.47 13.07 -18.88
N GLN A 120 0.42 12.26 -19.01
CA GLN A 120 -0.77 12.44 -18.21
C GLN A 120 -0.37 12.21 -16.76
N LYS A 121 -0.90 13.03 -15.86
CA LYS A 121 -0.49 12.99 -14.46
C LYS A 121 -0.60 11.56 -13.93
N PHE A 122 0.50 11.05 -13.43
CA PHE A 122 0.46 9.96 -12.47
C PHE A 122 -0.35 10.48 -11.30
N ASP A 123 -1.59 10.01 -11.17
CA ASP A 123 -2.54 10.55 -10.18
C ASP A 123 -2.19 10.14 -8.74
N SER A 124 -0.98 10.45 -8.31
CA SER A 124 -0.69 10.64 -6.91
C SER A 124 -1.08 12.08 -6.51
N LYS A 125 -2.36 12.40 -6.63
CA LYS A 125 -2.86 13.65 -6.07
C LYS A 125 -2.68 13.57 -4.56
N THR A 126 -1.58 14.07 -4.06
CA THR A 126 -1.35 14.19 -2.62
C THR A 126 -2.41 15.11 -2.01
N PHE A 127 -3.17 14.57 -1.10
CA PHE A 127 -4.04 15.34 -0.22
C PHE A 127 -3.16 16.36 0.52
N LYS A 128 -3.45 17.65 0.39
CA LYS A 128 -2.67 18.73 1.01
C LYS A 128 -3.38 19.41 2.17
N THR A 129 -4.45 18.82 2.70
CA THR A 129 -5.28 19.49 3.69
C THR A 129 -5.19 18.77 5.02
N GLU A 130 -4.88 19.53 6.07
CA GLU A 130 -5.06 19.12 7.46
C GLU A 130 -6.56 18.90 7.71
N LEU A 131 -6.95 17.65 7.95
CA LEU A 131 -8.30 17.31 8.37
C LEU A 131 -8.43 17.77 9.82
N LYS A 132 -9.24 18.80 10.06
CA LYS A 132 -9.46 19.31 11.41
C LYS A 132 -10.18 18.28 12.24
N ILE A 133 -9.64 17.95 13.40
CA ILE A 133 -10.21 17.02 14.36
C ILE A 133 -10.49 17.78 15.65
N GLU A 134 -11.65 17.54 16.23
CA GLU A 134 -11.94 18.06 17.57
C GLU A 134 -11.19 17.26 18.64
N LYS A 135 -10.78 17.96 19.69
CA LYS A 135 -10.09 17.33 20.82
C LYS A 135 -11.05 16.38 21.57
N SER A 136 -10.67 15.14 21.73
CA SER A 136 -11.34 14.14 22.55
C SER A 136 -10.47 13.69 23.70
N SER A 137 -11.03 12.86 24.60
CA SER A 137 -10.25 12.11 25.59
C SER A 137 -9.24 11.18 24.95
N ASP A 138 -8.24 10.73 25.69
CA ASP A 138 -7.22 9.80 25.22
C ASP A 138 -7.84 8.43 24.87
N ILE A 139 -8.70 7.89 25.74
CA ILE A 139 -9.50 6.71 25.41
C ILE A 139 -10.74 7.17 24.66
N VAL A 140 -10.83 6.83 23.38
CA VAL A 140 -11.93 7.19 22.48
C VAL A 140 -13.08 6.17 22.60
N LEU A 141 -12.74 4.88 22.72
CA LEU A 141 -13.72 3.80 22.89
C LEU A 141 -13.14 2.75 23.84
N SER A 142 -13.89 2.39 24.88
CA SER A 142 -13.57 1.29 25.80
C SER A 142 -14.67 0.24 25.70
N VAL A 143 -14.31 -1.00 25.38
CA VAL A 143 -15.20 -2.15 25.23
C VAL A 143 -14.85 -3.18 26.29
N LYS A 144 -15.84 -3.59 27.12
CA LYS A 144 -15.65 -4.52 28.22
C LYS A 144 -16.69 -5.66 28.17
N ASP A 145 -16.18 -6.86 28.01
CA ASP A 145 -16.98 -8.13 27.99
C ASP A 145 -18.17 -8.02 27.00
N LEU A 146 -18.00 -7.32 25.89
CA LEU A 146 -19.07 -7.08 24.94
C LEU A 146 -19.38 -8.35 24.16
N GLU A 147 -20.58 -8.86 24.33
CA GLU A 147 -21.16 -9.95 23.55
C GLU A 147 -22.08 -9.36 22.48
N PHE A 148 -21.88 -9.77 21.25
CA PHE A 148 -22.62 -9.27 20.09
C PHE A 148 -23.10 -10.42 19.21
N GLY A 149 -24.22 -10.22 18.50
CA GLY A 149 -24.83 -11.24 17.67
C GLY A 149 -26.20 -10.84 17.15
N PHE A 150 -26.94 -11.81 16.62
CA PHE A 150 -28.29 -11.65 16.07
C PHE A 150 -29.25 -12.64 16.71
N ASP A 151 -30.48 -12.20 16.97
CA ASP A 151 -31.61 -13.04 17.45
C ASP A 151 -31.25 -13.94 18.63
N GLY A 152 -30.45 -13.43 19.57
CA GLY A 152 -30.00 -14.17 20.72
C GLY A 152 -28.82 -15.12 20.52
N ASN A 153 -28.34 -15.27 19.26
CA ASN A 153 -27.15 -16.06 18.95
C ASN A 153 -25.90 -15.19 19.14
N CYS A 154 -25.07 -15.53 20.12
CA CYS A 154 -23.78 -14.85 20.31
C CYS A 154 -22.78 -15.26 19.24
N LEU A 155 -22.26 -14.28 18.50
CA LEU A 155 -21.23 -14.46 17.49
C LEU A 155 -19.82 -14.28 18.04
N GLY A 156 -19.69 -13.62 19.19
CA GLY A 156 -18.40 -13.43 19.82
C GLY A 156 -18.46 -12.54 21.05
N LYS A 157 -17.37 -12.61 21.82
CA LYS A 157 -17.13 -11.78 23.00
C LYS A 157 -15.77 -11.10 22.88
N THR A 158 -15.69 -9.80 23.17
CA THR A 158 -14.45 -9.05 23.01
C THR A 158 -14.23 -8.00 24.09
N ASN A 159 -12.95 -7.72 24.33
CA ASN A 159 -12.45 -6.67 25.19
C ASN A 159 -11.35 -5.92 24.47
N PHE A 160 -11.46 -4.60 24.33
CA PHE A 160 -10.39 -3.75 23.83
C PHE A 160 -10.61 -2.29 24.18
N GLU A 161 -9.55 -1.51 24.08
CA GLU A 161 -9.61 -0.06 24.18
C GLU A 161 -9.00 0.55 22.91
N LEU A 162 -9.62 1.59 22.39
CA LEU A 162 -9.15 2.35 21.25
C LEU A 162 -8.73 3.74 21.71
N HIS A 163 -7.49 4.08 21.48
CA HIS A 163 -6.90 5.34 21.86
C HIS A 163 -6.98 6.38 20.74
N LYS A 164 -6.84 7.64 21.10
CA LYS A 164 -6.78 8.75 20.14
C LYS A 164 -5.66 8.54 19.13
N GLY A 165 -6.00 8.69 17.85
CA GLY A 165 -5.05 8.49 16.74
C GLY A 165 -4.73 7.05 16.42
N GLN A 166 -5.17 6.08 17.23
CA GLN A 166 -4.96 4.66 16.98
C GLN A 166 -5.84 4.15 15.85
N LYS A 167 -5.30 3.27 15.02
CA LYS A 167 -5.98 2.67 13.86
C LYS A 167 -6.08 1.16 14.05
N LEU A 168 -7.23 0.69 14.52
CA LEU A 168 -7.51 -0.70 14.84
C LEU A 168 -8.24 -1.37 13.68
N ALA A 169 -7.60 -2.35 13.04
CA ALA A 169 -8.24 -3.18 12.03
C ALA A 169 -8.87 -4.44 12.63
N ILE A 170 -10.03 -4.80 12.14
CA ILE A 170 -10.70 -6.06 12.45
C ILE A 170 -10.52 -7.00 11.27
N ILE A 171 -9.89 -8.15 11.50
CA ILE A 171 -9.62 -9.17 10.48
C ILE A 171 -10.15 -10.53 10.90
N GLY A 172 -10.43 -11.42 9.95
CA GLY A 172 -10.90 -12.79 10.18
C GLY A 172 -11.80 -13.29 9.06
N ALA A 173 -12.21 -14.55 9.13
CA ALA A 173 -13.03 -15.20 8.11
C ALA A 173 -14.40 -14.53 7.94
N ASN A 174 -15.02 -14.76 6.77
CA ASN A 174 -16.36 -14.28 6.48
C ASN A 174 -17.39 -14.94 7.42
N GLY A 175 -18.45 -14.20 7.75
CA GLY A 175 -19.53 -14.71 8.63
C GLY A 175 -19.21 -14.73 10.12
N LYS A 176 -18.02 -14.36 10.56
CA LYS A 176 -17.63 -14.35 12.00
C LYS A 176 -18.17 -13.15 12.80
N GLY A 177 -18.99 -12.29 12.20
CA GLY A 177 -19.64 -11.19 12.93
C GLY A 177 -18.85 -9.89 13.01
N LYS A 178 -17.83 -9.68 12.16
CA LYS A 178 -17.04 -8.44 12.12
C LYS A 178 -17.90 -7.19 11.94
N SER A 179 -18.74 -7.15 10.91
CA SER A 179 -19.68 -6.04 10.66
C SER A 179 -20.74 -5.93 11.74
N THR A 180 -21.15 -7.06 12.36
CA THR A 180 -22.08 -7.07 13.50
C THR A 180 -21.46 -6.36 14.70
N LEU A 181 -20.18 -6.59 15.00
CA LEU A 181 -19.47 -5.86 16.06
C LEU A 181 -19.49 -4.35 15.79
N LEU A 182 -19.15 -3.93 14.55
CA LEU A 182 -19.18 -2.50 14.19
C LEU A 182 -20.59 -1.91 14.36
N LYS A 183 -21.62 -2.59 13.85
CA LYS A 183 -23.02 -2.15 13.98
C LYS A 183 -23.50 -2.12 15.44
N THR A 184 -23.02 -3.04 16.27
CA THR A 184 -23.34 -3.04 17.72
C THR A 184 -22.67 -1.85 18.42
N ILE A 185 -21.40 -1.56 18.11
CA ILE A 185 -20.69 -0.37 18.62
C ILE A 185 -21.38 0.92 18.15
N MET A 186 -21.85 0.96 16.90
CA MET A 186 -22.61 2.09 16.38
C MET A 186 -24.03 2.22 16.93
N GLU A 187 -24.47 1.26 17.78
CA GLU A 187 -25.83 1.21 18.34
C GLU A 187 -26.94 0.97 17.30
N LEU A 188 -26.54 0.49 16.10
CA LEU A 188 -27.48 0.08 15.06
C LEU A 188 -28.13 -1.28 15.33
N ILE A 189 -27.42 -2.13 16.08
CA ILE A 189 -27.87 -3.45 16.55
C ILE A 189 -27.71 -3.50 18.07
N PRO A 190 -28.69 -4.06 18.81
CA PRO A 190 -28.56 -4.18 20.24
C PRO A 190 -27.45 -5.17 20.65
N LYS A 191 -26.69 -4.85 21.66
CA LYS A 191 -25.74 -5.78 22.29
C LYS A 191 -26.46 -6.89 23.04
N ILE A 192 -25.84 -8.06 23.16
CA ILE A 192 -26.37 -9.17 23.95
C ILE A 192 -26.02 -8.95 25.42
N SER A 193 -24.75 -8.74 25.76
CA SER A 193 -24.28 -8.47 27.12
C SER A 193 -23.04 -7.58 27.12
N GLY A 194 -22.50 -7.30 28.30
CA GLY A 194 -21.31 -6.45 28.45
C GLY A 194 -21.59 -4.96 28.27
N SER A 195 -20.53 -4.19 28.07
CA SER A 195 -20.63 -2.73 27.95
C SER A 195 -19.57 -2.15 27.02
N PHE A 196 -19.91 -1.05 26.39
CA PHE A 196 -18.93 -0.16 25.75
C PHE A 196 -19.26 1.29 26.10
N LYS A 197 -18.23 2.13 26.09
CA LYS A 197 -18.34 3.56 26.41
C LYS A 197 -17.46 4.35 25.49
N TYR A 198 -18.02 5.44 24.94
CA TYR A 198 -17.24 6.46 24.25
C TYR A 198 -16.62 7.41 25.25
N GLY A 199 -15.45 7.89 24.92
CA GLY A 199 -14.77 8.90 25.68
C GLY A 199 -15.46 10.28 25.62
N TYR A 200 -14.95 11.22 26.37
CA TYR A 200 -15.47 12.59 26.35
C TYR A 200 -15.27 13.26 25.00
N ASN A 201 -16.28 13.96 24.50
CA ASN A 201 -16.31 14.70 23.26
C ASN A 201 -15.94 13.86 22.01
N VAL A 202 -16.33 12.56 22.01
CA VAL A 202 -16.16 11.69 20.86
C VAL A 202 -17.27 11.95 19.84
N LYS A 203 -16.87 12.34 18.63
CA LYS A 203 -17.75 12.46 17.45
C LYS A 203 -17.46 11.30 16.54
N LYS A 204 -18.37 10.34 16.49
CA LYS A 204 -18.28 9.14 15.68
C LYS A 204 -18.98 9.31 14.35
N GLU A 205 -18.37 8.81 13.28
CA GLU A 205 -18.98 8.72 11.94
C GLU A 205 -18.79 7.30 11.38
N TYR A 206 -19.80 6.81 10.68
CA TYR A 206 -19.82 5.48 10.10
C TYR A 206 -19.80 5.52 8.59
N PHE A 207 -18.89 4.76 8.03
CA PHE A 207 -18.80 4.53 6.60
C PHE A 207 -19.29 3.10 6.31
N ASP A 208 -20.49 3.00 5.78
CA ASP A 208 -21.09 1.73 5.37
C ASP A 208 -20.55 1.27 4.02
N GLN A 209 -20.54 -0.04 3.82
CA GLN A 209 -20.21 -0.69 2.55
C GLN A 209 -21.12 -0.19 1.40
N GLN A 210 -22.39 0.11 1.69
CA GLN A 210 -23.29 0.71 0.72
C GLN A 210 -23.13 2.24 0.67
N LEU A 211 -22.67 2.73 -0.49
CA LEU A 211 -22.55 4.17 -0.72
C LEU A 211 -23.91 4.74 -1.06
N GLU A 212 -24.60 5.26 -0.06
CA GLU A 212 -25.90 5.92 -0.25
C GLU A 212 -25.73 7.40 -0.61
N PHE A 213 -26.36 7.81 -1.71
CA PHE A 213 -26.50 9.19 -2.13
C PHE A 213 -27.98 9.57 -2.16
N ILE A 214 -28.28 10.86 -2.03
CA ILE A 214 -29.66 11.37 -2.04
C ILE A 214 -30.32 11.05 -3.38
N ASN A 215 -29.60 11.35 -4.49
CA ASN A 215 -30.05 11.05 -5.84
C ASN A 215 -28.82 10.89 -6.75
N GLU A 216 -28.71 9.79 -7.47
CA GLU A 216 -27.61 9.55 -8.43
C GLU A 216 -27.63 10.46 -9.66
N GLU A 217 -28.74 11.11 -9.94
CA GLU A 217 -28.86 12.12 -11.00
C GLU A 217 -28.32 13.49 -10.58
N ASN A 218 -28.15 13.74 -9.27
CA ASN A 218 -27.55 14.97 -8.78
C ASN A 218 -26.11 15.09 -9.29
N THR A 219 -25.68 16.33 -9.51
CA THR A 219 -24.26 16.64 -9.61
C THR A 219 -23.58 16.51 -8.24
N VAL A 220 -22.25 16.38 -8.24
CA VAL A 220 -21.46 16.38 -6.99
C VAL A 220 -21.75 17.61 -6.14
N TYR A 221 -21.91 18.78 -6.78
CA TYR A 221 -22.25 20.03 -6.11
C TYR A 221 -23.65 19.97 -5.48
N GLU A 222 -24.68 19.60 -6.23
CA GLU A 222 -26.05 19.50 -5.76
C GLU A 222 -26.21 18.49 -4.62
N GLU A 223 -25.56 17.34 -4.72
CA GLU A 223 -25.57 16.34 -3.66
C GLU A 223 -24.98 16.87 -2.35
N TYR A 224 -23.88 17.65 -2.44
CA TYR A 224 -23.27 18.25 -1.26
C TYR A 224 -24.12 19.39 -0.69
N GLU A 225 -24.70 20.25 -1.55
CA GLU A 225 -25.56 21.36 -1.17
C GLU A 225 -26.85 20.87 -0.48
N GLN A 226 -27.50 19.83 -1.05
CA GLN A 226 -28.69 19.23 -0.44
C GLN A 226 -28.37 18.53 0.90
N SER A 227 -27.18 17.95 1.05
CA SER A 227 -26.74 17.33 2.31
C SER A 227 -26.44 18.38 3.38
N PHE A 228 -26.01 19.58 3.01
CA PHE A 228 -25.57 20.65 3.91
C PHE A 228 -26.09 22.03 3.48
N PRO A 229 -27.39 22.30 3.67
CA PRO A 229 -28.02 23.53 3.20
C PRO A 229 -27.44 24.81 3.84
N ASP A 230 -26.79 24.68 5.02
CA ASP A 230 -26.18 25.80 5.73
C ASP A 230 -24.82 26.25 5.12
N CYS A 231 -24.32 25.52 4.13
CA CYS A 231 -23.06 25.86 3.47
C CYS A 231 -23.30 26.82 2.29
N ASN A 232 -22.52 27.90 2.24
CA ASN A 232 -22.53 28.77 1.07
C ASN A 232 -21.69 28.18 -0.08
N THR A 233 -21.92 28.65 -1.31
CA THR A 233 -21.25 28.18 -2.54
C THR A 233 -19.72 28.16 -2.44
N LEU A 234 -19.10 29.17 -1.77
CA LEU A 234 -17.65 29.22 -1.61
C LEU A 234 -17.14 28.14 -0.68
N GLN A 235 -17.87 27.86 0.41
CA GLN A 235 -17.54 26.78 1.34
C GLN A 235 -17.64 25.42 0.67
N ILE A 236 -18.72 25.17 -0.08
CA ILE A 236 -18.93 23.92 -0.82
C ILE A 236 -17.76 23.68 -1.79
N ARG A 237 -17.44 24.67 -2.64
CA ARG A 237 -16.34 24.56 -3.60
C ARG A 237 -14.98 24.34 -2.93
N LYS A 238 -14.72 25.01 -1.80
CA LYS A 238 -13.48 24.85 -1.03
C LYS A 238 -13.38 23.44 -0.48
N ILE A 239 -14.44 22.90 0.10
CA ILE A 239 -14.46 21.55 0.68
C ILE A 239 -14.33 20.50 -0.42
N LEU A 240 -15.13 20.58 -1.49
CA LEU A 240 -15.04 19.67 -2.63
C LEU A 240 -13.64 19.72 -3.26
N GLY A 241 -13.05 20.91 -3.41
CA GLY A 241 -11.67 21.09 -3.88
C GLY A 241 -10.63 20.42 -2.97
N THR A 242 -10.85 20.41 -1.65
CA THR A 242 -10.03 19.66 -0.69
C THR A 242 -10.02 18.17 -1.00
N PHE A 243 -11.18 17.61 -1.39
CA PHE A 243 -11.32 16.22 -1.80
C PHE A 243 -11.07 16.00 -3.30
N GLN A 244 -10.37 16.94 -3.94
CA GLN A 244 -9.87 16.86 -5.33
C GLN A 244 -10.96 16.84 -6.40
N PHE A 245 -12.14 17.35 -6.12
CA PHE A 245 -13.10 17.68 -7.15
C PHE A 245 -12.72 19.04 -7.76
N THR A 246 -12.23 19.00 -8.99
CA THR A 246 -11.81 20.20 -9.75
C THR A 246 -13.03 20.91 -10.34
N ASN A 247 -12.83 22.07 -10.98
CA ASN A 247 -13.93 22.91 -11.47
C ASN A 247 -14.98 22.17 -12.33
N ASP A 248 -14.55 21.24 -13.16
CA ASP A 248 -15.44 20.47 -14.04
C ASP A 248 -16.05 19.26 -13.33
N ASP A 249 -15.33 18.68 -12.38
CA ASP A 249 -15.75 17.47 -11.66
C ASP A 249 -16.96 17.72 -10.77
N ILE A 250 -17.10 18.93 -10.21
CA ILE A 250 -18.24 19.27 -9.33
C ILE A 250 -19.59 19.28 -10.06
N TYR A 251 -19.59 19.35 -11.40
CA TYR A 251 -20.79 19.33 -12.24
C TYR A 251 -21.06 17.96 -12.86
N LYS A 252 -20.20 16.96 -12.64
CA LYS A 252 -20.50 15.59 -13.04
C LYS A 252 -21.64 15.02 -12.21
N GLN A 253 -22.51 14.25 -12.85
CA GLN A 253 -23.53 13.48 -12.15
C GLN A 253 -22.92 12.33 -11.37
N ILE A 254 -23.49 11.98 -10.21
CA ILE A 254 -22.99 10.92 -9.34
C ILE A 254 -22.91 9.58 -10.05
N LYS A 255 -23.88 9.27 -10.91
CA LYS A 255 -23.86 8.05 -11.74
C LYS A 255 -22.66 7.95 -12.68
N GLN A 256 -22.04 9.08 -13.06
CA GLN A 256 -20.87 9.15 -13.94
C GLN A 256 -19.55 9.05 -13.19
N LEU A 257 -19.60 9.10 -11.85
CA LEU A 257 -18.40 9.02 -11.03
C LEU A 257 -17.85 7.59 -10.99
N SER A 258 -16.53 7.47 -11.03
CA SER A 258 -15.84 6.23 -10.71
C SER A 258 -16.10 5.83 -9.24
N GLY A 259 -15.88 4.56 -8.90
CA GLY A 259 -16.00 4.09 -7.52
C GLY A 259 -15.14 4.92 -6.54
N GLY A 260 -13.91 5.24 -6.92
CA GLY A 260 -13.02 6.09 -6.11
C GLY A 260 -13.52 7.53 -5.93
N GLU A 261 -14.16 8.12 -6.97
CA GLU A 261 -14.78 9.45 -6.87
C GLU A 261 -16.00 9.42 -5.93
N LYS A 262 -16.84 8.37 -6.02
CA LYS A 262 -17.97 8.17 -5.11
C LYS A 262 -17.51 8.07 -3.65
N VAL A 263 -16.46 7.30 -3.37
CA VAL A 263 -15.86 7.21 -2.02
C VAL A 263 -15.32 8.55 -1.54
N ARG A 264 -14.60 9.30 -2.39
CA ARG A 264 -14.11 10.64 -2.02
C ARG A 264 -15.26 11.60 -1.68
N LEU A 265 -16.36 11.56 -2.43
CA LEU A 265 -17.55 12.36 -2.14
C LEU A 265 -18.19 11.96 -0.79
N ARG A 266 -18.29 10.67 -0.52
CA ARG A 266 -18.80 10.17 0.77
C ARG A 266 -17.92 10.60 1.94
N LEU A 267 -16.60 10.45 1.82
CA LEU A 267 -15.65 10.94 2.83
C LEU A 267 -15.74 12.45 3.02
N CYS A 268 -15.90 13.21 1.92
CA CYS A 268 -16.11 14.65 1.98
C CYS A 268 -17.32 15.02 2.85
N LYS A 269 -18.44 14.27 2.74
CA LYS A 269 -19.64 14.45 3.57
C LYS A 269 -19.35 14.09 5.04
N ILE A 270 -18.69 12.98 5.30
CA ILE A 270 -18.32 12.52 6.64
C ILE A 270 -17.43 13.54 7.36
N PHE A 271 -16.37 14.01 6.71
CA PHE A 271 -15.42 14.95 7.30
C PHE A 271 -15.98 16.35 7.56
N LYS A 272 -17.13 16.67 7.00
CA LYS A 272 -17.86 17.91 7.34
C LYS A 272 -18.20 18.02 8.84
N HIS A 273 -18.45 16.89 9.48
CA HIS A 273 -18.79 16.84 10.91
C HIS A 273 -17.56 16.88 11.84
N ASN A 274 -16.35 16.97 11.28
CA ASN A 274 -15.08 16.93 12.03
C ASN A 274 -15.01 15.75 13.02
N PRO A 275 -15.24 14.51 12.56
CA PRO A 275 -15.21 13.34 13.44
C PRO A 275 -13.81 13.16 14.05
N ASN A 276 -13.75 12.58 15.24
CA ASN A 276 -12.51 12.14 15.87
C ASN A 276 -12.46 10.62 16.06
N LEU A 277 -13.55 9.92 15.67
CA LEU A 277 -13.63 8.47 15.54
C LEU A 277 -14.31 8.14 14.20
N LEU A 278 -13.59 7.41 13.35
CA LEU A 278 -14.13 6.83 12.12
C LEU A 278 -14.33 5.33 12.31
N ILE A 279 -15.51 4.85 11.95
CA ILE A 279 -15.82 3.41 11.91
C ILE A 279 -16.12 3.06 10.45
N LEU A 280 -15.30 2.16 9.86
CA LEU A 280 -15.36 1.84 8.43
C LEU A 280 -15.63 0.34 8.24
N ASP A 281 -16.68 0.00 7.49
CA ASP A 281 -17.02 -1.38 7.16
C ASP A 281 -16.71 -1.65 5.68
N GLU A 282 -15.66 -2.44 5.42
CA GLU A 282 -15.17 -2.81 4.08
C GLU A 282 -15.02 -1.62 3.10
N PRO A 283 -14.29 -0.55 3.47
CA PRO A 283 -14.26 0.69 2.69
C PRO A 283 -13.51 0.55 1.36
N THR A 284 -12.81 -0.54 1.14
CA THR A 284 -12.03 -0.83 -0.08
C THR A 284 -12.79 -1.64 -1.12
N ASN A 285 -13.98 -2.16 -0.78
CA ASN A 285 -14.79 -2.96 -1.69
C ASN A 285 -15.26 -2.14 -2.90
N HIS A 286 -15.25 -2.78 -4.06
CA HIS A 286 -15.65 -2.18 -5.34
C HIS A 286 -14.82 -0.97 -5.79
N LEU A 287 -13.66 -0.73 -5.15
CA LEU A 287 -12.73 0.30 -5.56
C LEU A 287 -11.68 -0.24 -6.51
N ASP A 288 -11.44 0.49 -7.58
CA ASP A 288 -10.24 0.33 -8.39
C ASP A 288 -8.97 0.72 -7.59
N ILE A 289 -7.81 0.42 -8.11
CA ILE A 289 -6.52 0.70 -7.46
C ILE A 289 -6.39 2.20 -7.14
N ILE A 290 -6.83 3.09 -8.03
CA ILE A 290 -6.75 4.55 -7.84
C ILE A 290 -7.67 5.00 -6.69
N GLY A 291 -8.88 4.41 -6.62
CA GLY A 291 -9.81 4.66 -5.52
C GLY A 291 -9.25 4.22 -4.16
N LYS A 292 -8.67 3.03 -4.11
CA LYS A 292 -7.98 2.51 -2.91
C LYS A 292 -6.84 3.42 -2.47
N GLU A 293 -5.98 3.85 -3.39
CA GLU A 293 -4.90 4.79 -3.09
C GLU A 293 -5.39 6.14 -2.57
N SER A 294 -6.47 6.65 -3.15
CA SER A 294 -7.07 7.90 -2.68
C SER A 294 -7.60 7.78 -1.26
N LEU A 295 -8.31 6.69 -0.94
CA LEU A 295 -8.79 6.37 0.41
C LEU A 295 -7.63 6.24 1.40
N GLU A 296 -6.62 5.46 1.06
CA GLU A 296 -5.42 5.26 1.88
C GLU A 296 -4.72 6.58 2.22
N ASN A 297 -4.56 7.45 1.22
CA ASN A 297 -3.91 8.75 1.41
C ASN A 297 -4.71 9.64 2.38
N ILE A 298 -6.05 9.65 2.27
CA ILE A 298 -6.92 10.39 3.19
C ILE A 298 -6.80 9.85 4.61
N LEU A 299 -6.92 8.53 4.79
CA LEU A 299 -6.89 7.91 6.10
C LEU A 299 -5.50 7.91 6.75
N THR A 300 -4.43 7.95 5.95
CA THR A 300 -3.06 8.11 6.47
C THR A 300 -2.87 9.49 7.10
N LEU A 301 -3.44 10.53 6.50
CA LEU A 301 -3.37 11.91 6.99
C LEU A 301 -4.36 12.21 8.13
N TYR A 302 -5.32 11.32 8.35
CA TYR A 302 -6.30 11.48 9.40
C TYR A 302 -5.68 11.14 10.77
N GLU A 303 -5.70 12.11 11.68
CA GLU A 303 -5.11 12.02 13.03
C GLU A 303 -6.08 11.51 14.11
N GLY A 304 -7.35 11.25 13.76
CA GLY A 304 -8.35 10.66 14.65
C GLY A 304 -8.21 9.14 14.76
N ALA A 305 -8.97 8.57 15.69
CA ALA A 305 -9.06 7.12 15.84
C ALA A 305 -9.85 6.50 14.69
N ILE A 306 -9.42 5.32 14.23
CA ILE A 306 -10.11 4.54 13.20
C ILE A 306 -10.33 3.12 13.73
N LEU A 307 -11.57 2.64 13.62
CA LEU A 307 -11.93 1.24 13.78
C LEU A 307 -12.48 0.73 12.45
N PHE A 308 -11.86 -0.27 11.84
CA PHE A 308 -12.28 -0.68 10.51
C PHE A 308 -12.21 -2.19 10.28
N VAL A 309 -13.11 -2.69 9.43
CA VAL A 309 -13.06 -4.03 8.87
C VAL A 309 -12.54 -3.93 7.44
N SER A 310 -11.58 -4.76 7.06
CA SER A 310 -11.18 -4.90 5.66
C SER A 310 -10.55 -6.28 5.39
N HIS A 311 -10.81 -6.79 4.20
CA HIS A 311 -10.15 -7.97 3.63
C HIS A 311 -8.95 -7.61 2.74
N ASP A 312 -8.74 -6.33 2.46
CA ASP A 312 -7.59 -5.86 1.71
C ASP A 312 -6.34 -5.81 2.59
N ARG A 313 -5.50 -6.83 2.48
CA ARG A 313 -4.27 -6.98 3.27
C ARG A 313 -3.30 -5.82 3.09
N TYR A 314 -3.23 -5.25 1.89
CA TYR A 314 -2.38 -4.10 1.62
C TYR A 314 -2.88 -2.86 2.37
N PHE A 315 -4.19 -2.63 2.32
CA PHE A 315 -4.84 -1.55 3.05
C PHE A 315 -4.67 -1.71 4.57
N VAL A 316 -4.94 -2.91 5.11
CA VAL A 316 -4.74 -3.21 6.54
C VAL A 316 -3.29 -2.96 6.94
N ASN A 317 -2.33 -3.48 6.18
CA ASN A 317 -0.89 -3.30 6.49
C ASN A 317 -0.42 -1.85 6.45
N LYS A 318 -1.03 -1.01 5.59
CA LYS A 318 -0.67 0.40 5.43
C LYS A 318 -1.30 1.30 6.48
N ILE A 319 -2.52 0.99 6.91
CA ILE A 319 -3.32 1.87 7.76
C ILE A 319 -3.30 1.43 9.22
N ALA A 320 -3.41 0.12 9.50
CA ALA A 320 -3.51 -0.38 10.88
C ALA A 320 -2.18 -0.31 11.63
N ASP A 321 -2.25 0.10 12.89
CA ASP A 321 -1.20 -0.02 13.89
C ASP A 321 -1.49 -1.11 14.94
N SER A 322 -2.72 -1.63 14.95
CA SER A 322 -3.16 -2.74 15.80
C SER A 322 -4.27 -3.56 15.12
N LEU A 323 -4.43 -4.82 15.52
CA LEU A 323 -5.36 -5.76 14.94
C LEU A 323 -6.27 -6.38 15.99
N LEU A 324 -7.53 -6.57 15.65
CA LEU A 324 -8.49 -7.41 16.36
C LEU A 324 -8.80 -8.63 15.47
N ILE A 325 -8.32 -9.79 15.86
CA ILE A 325 -8.28 -10.98 15.02
C ILE A 325 -9.39 -11.92 15.45
N PHE A 326 -10.33 -12.19 14.53
CA PHE A 326 -11.43 -13.12 14.73
C PHE A 326 -10.98 -14.52 14.31
N GLU A 327 -10.60 -15.35 15.29
CA GLU A 327 -10.35 -16.77 15.14
C GLU A 327 -11.63 -17.59 15.40
N ASP A 328 -11.60 -18.92 15.22
CA ASP A 328 -12.81 -19.75 15.31
C ASP A 328 -13.53 -19.66 16.67
N ASP A 329 -12.76 -19.65 17.76
CA ASP A 329 -13.31 -19.69 19.13
C ASP A 329 -12.94 -18.46 19.97
N ASN A 330 -12.20 -17.51 19.42
CA ASN A 330 -11.68 -16.39 20.21
C ASN A 330 -11.41 -15.14 19.38
N ILE A 331 -11.49 -13.99 20.04
CA ILE A 331 -11.11 -12.69 19.44
C ILE A 331 -9.86 -12.21 20.18
N LYS A 332 -8.75 -12.09 19.44
CA LYS A 332 -7.45 -11.69 19.98
C LYS A 332 -7.09 -10.27 19.57
N PHE A 333 -6.58 -9.51 20.51
CA PHE A 333 -5.97 -8.22 20.24
C PHE A 333 -4.46 -8.40 19.97
N PHE A 334 -3.96 -7.82 18.90
CA PHE A 334 -2.55 -7.83 18.53
C PHE A 334 -2.07 -6.40 18.31
N ASN A 335 -0.98 -6.03 18.99
CA ASN A 335 -0.37 -4.72 18.84
C ASN A 335 0.72 -4.80 17.77
N GLY A 336 0.46 -4.26 16.61
CA GLY A 336 1.31 -4.31 15.41
C GLY A 336 0.47 -4.34 14.13
N ASN A 337 1.13 -4.14 13.00
CA ASN A 337 0.47 -4.17 11.69
C ASN A 337 0.26 -5.61 11.18
N TYR A 338 -0.33 -5.75 10.00
CA TYR A 338 -0.62 -7.07 9.39
C TYR A 338 0.65 -7.89 9.13
N LYS A 339 1.75 -7.26 8.72
CA LYS A 339 3.02 -7.96 8.47
C LYS A 339 3.61 -8.48 9.77
N ASP A 340 3.60 -7.69 10.83
CA ASP A 340 4.10 -8.09 12.14
C ASP A 340 3.31 -9.30 12.68
N TYR A 341 1.99 -9.32 12.46
CA TYR A 341 1.15 -10.46 12.81
C TYR A 341 1.49 -11.72 12.00
N MET A 342 1.72 -11.60 10.69
CA MET A 342 2.10 -12.74 9.85
C MET A 342 3.47 -13.30 10.25
N ASP A 343 4.43 -12.44 10.56
CA ASP A 343 5.74 -12.84 11.05
C ASP A 343 5.63 -13.56 12.41
N TYR A 344 4.78 -13.07 13.31
CA TYR A 344 4.47 -13.72 14.58
C TYR A 344 3.87 -15.11 14.35
N LYS A 345 2.82 -15.23 13.54
CA LYS A 345 2.13 -16.48 13.20
C LYS A 345 3.08 -17.52 12.58
N ASN A 346 3.92 -17.10 11.66
CA ASN A 346 4.92 -17.97 11.02
C ASN A 346 5.96 -18.49 12.03
N ASN A 347 6.32 -17.70 13.03
CA ASN A 347 7.22 -18.10 14.08
C ASN A 347 6.55 -19.09 15.08
N GLU A 348 5.28 -18.92 15.41
CA GLU A 348 4.52 -19.88 16.20
C GLU A 348 4.43 -21.23 15.50
N ILE A 349 4.11 -21.27 14.20
CA ILE A 349 4.03 -22.51 13.42
C ILE A 349 5.41 -23.20 13.38
N LYS A 350 6.50 -22.45 13.19
CA LYS A 350 7.86 -23.00 13.24
C LYS A 350 8.20 -23.60 14.61
N THR A 351 7.69 -23.03 15.69
CA THR A 351 7.89 -23.51 17.05
C THR A 351 7.07 -24.76 17.33
N GLU A 352 5.81 -24.81 16.89
CA GLU A 352 4.95 -25.99 17.03
C GLU A 352 5.42 -27.18 16.19
N VAL A 353 5.90 -26.94 14.97
CA VAL A 353 6.53 -27.98 14.12
C VAL A 353 7.79 -28.53 14.80
N LYS A 354 8.60 -27.67 15.42
CA LYS A 354 9.77 -28.10 16.22
C LYS A 354 9.37 -28.91 17.45
N VAL A 355 8.22 -28.67 18.06
CA VAL A 355 7.71 -29.44 19.22
C VAL A 355 7.12 -30.78 18.78
N LYS A 356 6.38 -30.85 17.65
CA LYS A 356 5.79 -32.10 17.13
C LYS A 356 6.83 -33.07 16.55
N THR A 357 7.95 -32.59 16.02
CA THR A 357 9.06 -33.42 15.54
C THR A 357 9.94 -33.95 16.67
N ASN A 358 9.79 -33.47 17.91
CA ASN A 358 10.61 -33.84 19.05
C ASN A 358 10.15 -35.11 19.81
N VAL A 359 9.17 -35.90 19.31
CA VAL A 359 8.67 -37.10 19.99
C VAL A 359 9.24 -38.42 19.45
N LYS A 360 10.02 -38.41 18.32
CA LYS A 360 10.74 -39.64 17.89
C LYS A 360 12.15 -39.31 17.45
N THR A 361 13.14 -39.92 18.10
CA THR A 361 14.59 -39.94 17.83
C THR A 361 15.41 -38.72 18.29
N LYS A 362 15.56 -38.55 19.59
CA LYS A 362 16.62 -37.74 20.20
C LYS A 362 17.85 -38.61 20.47
N GLY A 363 18.94 -38.35 19.76
CA GLY A 363 20.28 -38.85 20.14
C GLY A 363 21.38 -38.51 19.17
N ASP A 364 21.24 -38.83 17.89
CA ASP A 364 22.39 -38.77 16.95
C ASP A 364 22.37 -37.66 15.91
N VAL A 365 21.18 -37.20 15.50
CA VAL A 365 21.07 -36.18 14.44
C VAL A 365 21.47 -34.78 14.96
N THR A 366 21.11 -34.45 16.18
CA THR A 366 21.43 -33.13 16.79
C THR A 366 22.90 -32.94 17.10
N ARG A 367 23.65 -34.04 17.35
CA ARG A 367 25.11 -33.98 17.50
C ARG A 367 25.83 -33.74 16.19
N ASN A 368 25.36 -34.35 15.08
CA ASN A 368 25.90 -34.16 13.74
C ASN A 368 25.67 -32.75 13.21
N ILE A 369 24.44 -32.19 13.33
CA ILE A 369 24.14 -30.83 12.89
C ILE A 369 24.94 -29.77 13.64
N LYS A 370 25.12 -29.92 14.97
CA LYS A 370 25.97 -29.01 15.75
C LYS A 370 27.47 -29.12 15.39
N ALA A 371 27.93 -30.29 14.98
CA ALA A 371 29.30 -30.48 14.52
C ALA A 371 29.53 -29.86 13.14
N ILE A 372 28.58 -30.00 12.25
CA ILE A 372 28.58 -29.40 10.89
C ILE A 372 28.51 -27.87 10.97
N ASN A 373 27.61 -27.33 11.78
CA ASN A 373 27.50 -25.87 11.98
C ASN A 373 28.80 -25.27 12.53
N ARG A 374 29.41 -25.89 13.54
CA ARG A 374 30.70 -25.43 14.07
C ARG A 374 31.85 -25.48 13.05
N LYS A 375 31.78 -26.41 12.10
CA LYS A 375 32.78 -26.51 11.03
C LYS A 375 32.58 -25.39 10.01
N LEU A 376 31.32 -25.15 9.59
CA LEU A 376 30.97 -24.08 8.67
C LEU A 376 31.24 -22.69 9.26
N GLU A 377 30.91 -22.44 10.51
CA GLU A 377 31.24 -21.20 11.21
C GLU A 377 32.75 -20.90 11.23
N LYS A 378 33.58 -21.93 11.42
CA LYS A 378 35.04 -21.78 11.35
C LYS A 378 35.54 -21.51 9.92
N GLU A 379 34.93 -22.13 8.91
CA GLU A 379 35.29 -21.90 7.52
C GLU A 379 34.93 -20.47 7.10
N ILE A 380 33.74 -19.97 7.50
CA ILE A 380 33.31 -18.59 7.30
C ILE A 380 34.26 -17.60 7.98
N GLU A 381 34.58 -17.82 9.25
CA GLU A 381 35.54 -16.96 10.00
C GLU A 381 36.92 -16.90 9.35
N ASN A 382 37.41 -18.03 8.80
CA ASN A 382 38.68 -18.08 8.09
C ASN A 382 38.65 -17.33 6.76
N LEU A 383 37.55 -17.43 6.00
CA LEU A 383 37.36 -16.69 4.75
C LEU A 383 37.27 -15.18 5.02
N GLU A 384 36.56 -14.75 6.05
CA GLU A 384 36.50 -13.34 6.47
C GLU A 384 37.86 -12.79 6.87
N LYS A 385 38.67 -13.58 7.59
CA LYS A 385 40.05 -13.21 7.92
C LYS A 385 40.89 -13.08 6.65
N SER A 386 40.76 -14.00 5.69
CA SER A 386 41.48 -13.94 4.42
C SER A 386 41.13 -12.72 3.62
N ILE A 387 39.83 -12.39 3.52
CA ILE A 387 39.31 -11.17 2.87
C ILE A 387 39.91 -9.92 3.53
N SER A 388 39.93 -9.89 4.86
CA SER A 388 40.52 -8.76 5.61
C SER A 388 42.03 -8.61 5.32
N ILE A 389 42.78 -9.71 5.19
CA ILE A 389 44.21 -9.70 4.85
C ILE A 389 44.43 -9.17 3.43
N VAL A 390 43.62 -9.62 2.44
CA VAL A 390 43.71 -9.15 1.05
C VAL A 390 43.34 -7.65 0.97
N ASN A 391 42.31 -7.22 1.64
CA ASN A 391 41.93 -5.80 1.70
C ASN A 391 43.04 -4.94 2.33
N ASN A 392 43.67 -5.41 3.38
CA ASN A 392 44.81 -4.70 4.00
C ASN A 392 46.04 -4.66 3.09
N LYS A 393 46.30 -5.70 2.29
CA LYS A 393 47.39 -5.69 1.29
C LYS A 393 47.11 -4.70 0.19
N MET A 394 45.86 -4.57 -0.27
CA MET A 394 45.45 -3.59 -1.30
C MET A 394 45.63 -2.13 -0.86
N LEU A 395 45.70 -1.86 0.44
CA LEU A 395 45.94 -0.54 1.02
C LEU A 395 47.45 -0.20 1.15
N GLN A 396 48.37 -1.13 0.90
CA GLN A 396 49.81 -0.88 1.01
C GLN A 396 50.38 -0.29 -0.29
N GLU A 397 51.26 0.68 -0.15
CA GLU A 397 51.85 1.46 -1.25
C GLU A 397 52.55 0.59 -2.33
N GLU A 398 53.12 -0.56 -1.93
CA GLU A 398 53.79 -1.51 -2.81
C GLU A 398 52.83 -2.23 -3.80
N PHE A 399 51.59 -2.41 -3.44
CA PHE A 399 50.55 -3.07 -4.26
C PHE A 399 49.68 -2.06 -5.02
N TYR A 400 49.43 -0.93 -4.43
CA TYR A 400 48.67 0.18 -5.00
C TYR A 400 49.33 0.82 -6.22
N SER A 401 50.68 0.78 -6.30
CA SER A 401 51.44 1.38 -7.42
C SER A 401 51.61 0.45 -8.61
N ASP A 402 51.32 -0.85 -8.49
CA ASP A 402 51.49 -1.84 -9.56
C ASP A 402 50.15 -2.40 -10.03
N TYR A 403 49.72 -1.96 -11.21
CA TYR A 403 48.43 -2.35 -11.79
C TYR A 403 48.22 -3.87 -11.95
N LYS A 404 49.30 -4.64 -12.21
CA LYS A 404 49.21 -6.09 -12.36
C LYS A 404 48.95 -6.76 -11.02
N LYS A 405 49.68 -6.38 -9.99
CA LYS A 405 49.51 -6.91 -8.62
C LYS A 405 48.16 -6.53 -8.04
N MET A 406 47.67 -5.31 -8.32
CA MET A 406 46.35 -4.87 -7.88
C MET A 406 45.23 -5.69 -8.53
N ASN A 407 45.35 -6.01 -9.82
CA ASN A 407 44.35 -6.81 -10.54
C ASN A 407 44.34 -8.28 -10.08
N GLU A 408 45.53 -8.83 -9.68
CA GLU A 408 45.61 -10.17 -9.10
C GLU A 408 44.93 -10.23 -7.72
N LEU A 409 45.15 -9.23 -6.86
CA LEU A 409 44.50 -9.13 -5.54
C LEU A 409 42.98 -8.91 -5.67
N GLN A 410 42.55 -8.19 -6.69
CA GLN A 410 41.12 -7.97 -6.94
C GLN A 410 40.42 -9.26 -7.37
N LYS A 411 41.05 -10.07 -8.22
CA LYS A 411 40.53 -11.40 -8.58
C LYS A 411 40.54 -12.37 -7.40
N GLU A 412 41.56 -12.31 -6.55
CA GLU A 412 41.61 -13.10 -5.32
C GLU A 412 40.49 -12.71 -4.36
N LEU A 413 40.19 -11.42 -4.24
CA LEU A 413 39.09 -10.89 -3.43
C LEU A 413 37.70 -11.33 -3.96
N GLU A 414 37.52 -11.30 -5.29
CA GLU A 414 36.27 -11.76 -5.93
C GLU A 414 36.04 -13.25 -5.67
N ASN A 415 37.06 -14.09 -5.81
CA ASN A 415 36.99 -15.52 -5.53
C ASN A 415 36.71 -15.84 -4.06
N LEU A 416 37.32 -15.09 -3.13
CA LEU A 416 37.10 -15.28 -1.69
C LEU A 416 35.66 -14.85 -1.30
N ASN A 417 35.14 -13.75 -1.89
CA ASN A 417 33.75 -13.32 -1.67
C ASN A 417 32.75 -14.32 -2.22
N ALA A 418 32.96 -14.88 -3.41
CA ALA A 418 32.12 -15.92 -3.98
C ALA A 418 32.09 -17.18 -3.09
N SER A 419 33.26 -17.60 -2.59
CA SER A 419 33.35 -18.74 -1.66
C SER A 419 32.68 -18.46 -0.31
N LEU A 420 32.74 -17.24 0.17
CA LEU A 420 32.08 -16.82 1.41
C LEU A 420 30.56 -16.85 1.24
N GLU A 421 30.06 -16.38 0.11
CA GLU A 421 28.63 -16.37 -0.21
C GLU A 421 28.06 -17.79 -0.33
N GLU A 422 28.82 -18.71 -0.96
CA GLU A 422 28.49 -20.14 -1.03
C GLU A 422 28.38 -20.77 0.37
N LYS A 423 29.33 -20.45 1.26
CA LYS A 423 29.33 -20.97 2.64
C LYS A 423 28.24 -20.39 3.52
N TYR A 424 27.80 -19.15 3.28
CA TYR A 424 26.63 -18.58 3.94
C TYR A 424 25.35 -19.26 3.48
N LEU A 425 25.20 -19.58 2.19
CA LEU A 425 24.06 -20.33 1.67
C LEU A 425 23.98 -21.75 2.28
N GLU A 426 25.13 -22.47 2.34
CA GLU A 426 25.19 -23.76 3.01
C GLU A 426 24.80 -23.67 4.51
N TRP A 427 25.23 -22.61 5.18
CA TRP A 427 24.90 -22.39 6.59
C TRP A 427 23.43 -22.06 6.79
N GLU A 428 22.82 -21.27 5.88
CA GLU A 428 21.38 -20.97 5.90
C GLU A 428 20.53 -22.22 5.63
N GLU A 429 20.91 -23.06 4.67
CA GLU A 429 20.19 -24.31 4.36
C GLU A 429 20.19 -25.29 5.55
N ILE A 430 21.25 -25.34 6.34
CA ILE A 430 21.34 -26.24 7.51
C ILE A 430 20.57 -25.66 8.70
N ASN A 431 20.41 -24.34 8.78
CA ASN A 431 19.72 -23.65 9.88
C ASN A 431 18.28 -23.26 9.56
N SER A 432 17.84 -23.44 8.28
CA SER A 432 16.44 -23.30 7.86
C SER A 432 15.69 -24.62 8.07
#